data_e81c788d63726b1c00782f7d3362099a
#
_entry.id   e81c788d63726b1c00782f7d3362099a
#
_cell.length_a   1.000
_cell.length_b   1.000
_cell.length_c   1.000
_cell.angle_alpha   90.00
_cell.angle_beta   90.00
_cell.angle_gamma   90.00
#
_symmetry.space_group_name_H-M   'P 1'
#
loop_
_entity.id
_entity.type
_entity.pdbx_description
1 polymer ?
#
loop_
_entity_poly.entity_id
_entity_poly.type
_entity_poly.pdbx_seq_one_letter_code
_entity_poly.pdbx_strand_id
1 'polypeptide(L)'
;VVALIISALIRSLLMQLYVIPSASMENTLQIGDRGAVIKVADFHRGDVVVFKDPGNWLGNETSGTSNPVRQVAEFLGVAPSSATDHLVKRVIGMPGDHVACCTAQGQITVNGQPLDEASYLYSVNGVSVHPSDLSFDVVVPAGHIFVLGDHRNDSRDSRYHLCDAVESGEVAGSGGFVPISDVTGPMVGIFMPFNRATRFAIPATFASVPDPAPAPDQPTVNRKPC
;
A
#
# COMPACT_ATOMS: atom_id res chain seq x y z
N VAL A 1 -36.46 10.75 4.35
CA VAL A 1 -35.82 10.52 3.04
C VAL A 1 -34.60 11.41 2.89
N VAL A 2 -34.70 12.74 3.03
CA VAL A 2 -33.58 13.70 2.87
C VAL A 2 -32.41 13.38 3.81
N ALA A 3 -32.67 13.11 5.09
CA ALA A 3 -31.61 12.77 6.06
C ALA A 3 -30.89 11.48 5.70
N LEU A 4 -31.56 10.47 5.13
CA LEU A 4 -30.94 9.25 4.66
C LEU A 4 -30.03 9.48 3.44
N ILE A 5 -30.48 10.31 2.50
CA ILE A 5 -29.68 10.69 1.34
C ILE A 5 -28.43 11.44 1.76
N ILE A 6 -28.55 12.43 2.64
CA ILE A 6 -27.42 13.19 3.18
C ILE A 6 -26.45 12.24 3.92
N SER A 7 -26.96 11.33 4.76
CA SER A 7 -26.13 10.35 5.46
C SER A 7 -25.38 9.42 4.49
N ALA A 8 -26.04 8.95 3.44
CA ALA A 8 -25.40 8.11 2.41
C ALA A 8 -24.32 8.87 1.63
N LEU A 9 -24.57 10.13 1.28
CA LEU A 9 -23.60 11.00 0.61
C LEU A 9 -22.37 11.26 1.50
N ILE A 10 -22.59 11.59 2.78
CA ILE A 10 -21.49 11.81 3.73
C ILE A 10 -20.64 10.53 3.86
N ARG A 11 -21.28 9.37 4.03
CA ARG A 11 -20.56 8.09 4.11
C ARG A 11 -19.75 7.80 2.84
N SER A 12 -20.33 8.00 1.68
CA SER A 12 -19.68 7.82 0.37
C SER A 12 -18.45 8.72 0.19
N LEU A 13 -18.49 9.94 0.74
CA LEU A 13 -17.37 10.89 0.70
C LEU A 13 -16.25 10.52 1.67
N LEU A 14 -16.61 9.96 2.83
CA LEU A 14 -15.65 9.70 3.92
C LEU A 14 -15.08 8.29 3.90
N MET A 15 -15.85 7.30 3.47
CA MET A 15 -15.48 5.89 3.56
C MET A 15 -15.84 5.12 2.29
N GLN A 16 -14.98 4.22 1.89
CA GLN A 16 -15.19 3.32 0.76
C GLN A 16 -14.81 1.88 1.11
N LEU A 17 -15.59 0.92 0.62
CA LEU A 17 -15.28 -0.50 0.77
C LEU A 17 -14.59 -1.01 -0.49
N TYR A 18 -13.53 -1.79 -0.30
CA TYR A 18 -12.78 -2.46 -1.36
C TYR A 18 -12.78 -3.97 -1.16
N VAL A 19 -12.90 -4.71 -2.26
CA VAL A 19 -12.66 -6.17 -2.26
C VAL A 19 -11.20 -6.42 -2.55
N ILE A 20 -10.58 -7.32 -1.82
CA ILE A 20 -9.18 -7.71 -2.01
C ILE A 20 -9.10 -8.75 -3.13
N PRO A 21 -8.46 -8.44 -4.27
CA PRO A 21 -8.44 -9.33 -5.42
C PRO A 21 -7.21 -10.25 -5.47
N SER A 22 -6.15 -9.97 -4.70
CA SER A 22 -4.86 -10.64 -4.82
C SER A 22 -4.28 -11.07 -3.47
N ALA A 23 -3.30 -11.99 -3.53
CA ALA A 23 -2.63 -12.56 -2.36
C ALA A 23 -1.50 -11.67 -1.80
N SER A 24 -1.16 -10.55 -2.42
CA SER A 24 0.03 -9.75 -2.10
C SER A 24 0.07 -9.19 -0.68
N MET A 25 -1.05 -9.18 0.03
CA MET A 25 -1.19 -8.75 1.42
C MET A 25 -1.60 -9.90 2.36
N GLU A 26 -1.44 -11.15 1.92
CA GLU A 26 -1.75 -12.32 2.76
C GLU A 26 -0.97 -12.31 4.07
N ASN A 27 -1.56 -12.91 5.05
CA ASN A 27 -1.51 -12.77 6.47
C ASN A 27 -2.41 -11.63 6.97
N THR A 28 -2.26 -10.41 6.49
CA THR A 28 -3.11 -9.26 6.88
C THR A 28 -4.45 -9.28 6.17
N LEU A 29 -4.46 -9.47 4.85
CA LEU A 29 -5.65 -9.50 4.00
C LEU A 29 -5.65 -10.76 3.15
N GLN A 30 -6.81 -11.41 3.01
CA GLN A 30 -7.00 -12.57 2.13
C GLN A 30 -7.86 -12.18 0.92
N ILE A 31 -7.72 -12.96 -0.15
CA ILE A 31 -8.57 -12.80 -1.35
C ILE A 31 -10.05 -12.92 -0.94
N GLY A 32 -10.84 -11.94 -1.37
CA GLY A 32 -12.27 -11.85 -1.06
C GLY A 32 -12.61 -11.08 0.22
N ASP A 33 -11.64 -10.73 1.06
CA ASP A 33 -11.87 -9.81 2.17
C ASP A 33 -12.41 -8.47 1.65
N ARG A 34 -13.25 -7.83 2.45
CA ARG A 34 -13.75 -6.47 2.18
C ARG A 34 -13.22 -5.53 3.23
N GLY A 35 -12.31 -4.65 2.82
CA GLY A 35 -11.68 -3.67 3.67
C GLY A 35 -12.37 -2.32 3.61
N ALA A 36 -12.42 -1.62 4.73
CA ALA A 36 -12.92 -0.26 4.84
C ALA A 36 -11.77 0.74 4.77
N VAL A 37 -11.88 1.71 3.87
CA VAL A 37 -10.90 2.79 3.64
C VAL A 37 -11.52 4.12 4.05
N ILE A 38 -10.80 4.93 4.82
CA ILE A 38 -11.20 6.27 5.22
C ILE A 38 -10.45 7.28 4.35
N LYS A 39 -11.17 7.95 3.43
CA LYS A 39 -10.58 8.84 2.42
C LYS A 39 -9.97 10.13 2.96
N VAL A 40 -10.43 10.57 4.12
CA VAL A 40 -10.05 11.85 4.75
C VAL A 40 -9.10 11.68 5.92
N ALA A 41 -8.65 10.47 6.20
CA ALA A 41 -7.72 10.22 7.28
C ALA A 41 -6.28 10.33 6.78
N ASP A 42 -5.43 10.91 7.62
CA ASP A 42 -3.98 10.82 7.43
C ASP A 42 -3.50 9.38 7.60
N PHE A 43 -2.39 9.08 6.96
CA PHE A 43 -1.74 7.80 7.08
C PHE A 43 -0.25 7.96 7.41
N HIS A 44 0.34 6.91 7.97
CA HIS A 44 1.68 6.90 8.52
C HIS A 44 2.43 5.64 8.09
N ARG A 45 3.71 5.54 8.44
CA ARG A 45 4.47 4.29 8.30
C ARG A 45 3.73 3.16 9.02
N GLY A 46 3.66 2.00 8.37
CA GLY A 46 2.97 0.81 8.89
C GLY A 46 1.49 0.72 8.57
N ASP A 47 0.83 1.79 8.12
CA ASP A 47 -0.55 1.73 7.66
C ASP A 47 -0.66 0.92 6.35
N VAL A 48 -1.76 0.22 6.21
CA VAL A 48 -2.16 -0.39 4.94
C VAL A 48 -2.96 0.65 4.17
N VAL A 49 -2.52 0.98 2.96
CA VAL A 49 -3.18 2.00 2.14
C VAL A 49 -3.73 1.43 0.84
N VAL A 50 -4.82 2.02 0.37
CA VAL A 50 -5.36 1.81 -0.97
C VAL A 50 -4.95 2.99 -1.83
N PHE A 51 -4.42 2.72 -3.01
CA PHE A 51 -3.97 3.75 -3.93
C PHE A 51 -4.26 3.35 -5.38
N LYS A 52 -4.43 4.34 -6.23
CA LYS A 52 -4.58 4.15 -7.67
C LYS A 52 -3.26 3.70 -8.28
N ASP A 53 -3.31 2.87 -9.31
CA ASP A 53 -2.10 2.42 -10.02
C ASP A 53 -1.27 3.62 -10.50
N PRO A 54 -0.03 3.79 -9.98
CA PRO A 54 0.75 5.00 -10.23
C PRO A 54 1.49 5.01 -11.58
N GLY A 55 1.59 3.87 -12.25
CA GLY A 55 2.39 3.77 -13.45
C GLY A 55 2.30 2.41 -14.12
N ASN A 56 1.08 1.89 -14.27
CA ASN A 56 0.84 0.60 -14.91
C ASN A 56 1.48 -0.61 -14.16
N TRP A 57 1.50 -0.55 -12.82
CA TRP A 57 1.95 -1.67 -11.98
C TRP A 57 1.12 -2.93 -12.18
N LEU A 58 -0.16 -2.76 -12.58
CA LEU A 58 -1.10 -3.85 -12.89
C LEU A 58 -0.98 -4.36 -14.34
N GLY A 59 -0.17 -3.70 -15.18
CA GLY A 59 -0.10 -4.01 -16.60
C GLY A 59 -1.44 -3.74 -17.33
N ASN A 60 -1.58 -4.31 -18.54
CA ASN A 60 -2.76 -4.09 -19.39
C ASN A 60 -4.01 -4.90 -18.96
N GLU A 61 -4.08 -5.41 -17.74
CA GLU A 61 -5.19 -6.26 -17.28
C GLU A 61 -6.46 -5.48 -16.87
N THR A 62 -6.51 -4.17 -17.06
CA THR A 62 -7.59 -3.27 -16.60
C THR A 62 -8.77 -3.17 -17.56
N SER A 63 -9.25 -4.26 -18.15
CA SER A 63 -10.45 -4.27 -19.01
C SER A 63 -11.67 -4.83 -18.30
N GLY A 64 -12.11 -4.15 -17.24
CA GLY A 64 -13.40 -4.44 -16.60
C GLY A 64 -14.55 -3.73 -17.30
N THR A 65 -15.53 -4.46 -17.81
CA THR A 65 -16.79 -3.91 -18.33
C THR A 65 -17.55 -3.22 -17.20
N SER A 66 -17.63 -1.90 -17.22
CA SER A 66 -18.32 -1.12 -16.20
C SER A 66 -19.85 -1.15 -16.42
N ASN A 67 -20.58 -1.77 -15.49
CA ASN A 67 -22.03 -1.69 -15.43
C ASN A 67 -22.42 -0.37 -14.72
N PRO A 68 -23.17 0.56 -15.37
CA PRO A 68 -23.49 1.86 -14.79
C PRO A 68 -24.30 1.78 -13.49
N VAL A 69 -25.14 0.76 -13.33
CA VAL A 69 -25.91 0.53 -12.08
C VAL A 69 -24.97 0.17 -10.95
N ARG A 70 -23.93 -0.62 -11.22
CA ARG A 70 -22.93 -1.00 -10.25
C ARG A 70 -22.06 0.20 -9.86
N GLN A 71 -21.67 1.04 -10.79
CA GLN A 71 -20.93 2.29 -10.52
C GLN A 71 -21.71 3.19 -9.56
N VAL A 72 -23.01 3.35 -9.77
CA VAL A 72 -23.86 4.13 -8.85
C VAL A 72 -23.92 3.48 -7.47
N ALA A 73 -24.05 2.15 -7.38
CA ALA A 73 -24.05 1.43 -6.11
C ALA A 73 -22.71 1.51 -5.38
N GLU A 74 -21.59 1.45 -6.10
CA GLU A 74 -20.23 1.66 -5.57
C GLU A 74 -20.04 3.11 -5.09
N PHE A 75 -20.50 4.09 -5.88
CA PHE A 75 -20.47 5.51 -5.51
C PHE A 75 -21.27 5.78 -4.23
N LEU A 76 -22.43 5.17 -4.09
CA LEU A 76 -23.28 5.30 -2.89
C LEU A 76 -22.77 4.47 -1.70
N GLY A 77 -21.67 3.74 -1.84
CA GLY A 77 -21.12 2.89 -0.78
C GLY A 77 -21.99 1.66 -0.45
N VAL A 78 -22.96 1.33 -1.31
CA VAL A 78 -23.86 0.17 -1.14
C VAL A 78 -23.21 -1.09 -1.71
N ALA A 79 -22.34 -0.96 -2.70
CA ALA A 79 -21.54 -2.04 -3.24
C ALA A 79 -20.05 -1.75 -3.02
N PRO A 80 -19.22 -2.78 -2.80
CA PRO A 80 -17.78 -2.60 -2.72
C PRO A 80 -17.23 -2.21 -4.09
N SER A 81 -16.23 -1.32 -4.10
CA SER A 81 -15.56 -0.94 -5.34
C SER A 81 -14.90 -2.15 -5.97
N SER A 82 -15.20 -2.36 -7.25
CA SER A 82 -14.52 -3.31 -8.13
C SER A 82 -13.47 -2.59 -8.98
N ALA A 83 -13.00 -1.43 -8.51
CA ALA A 83 -11.97 -0.67 -9.20
C ALA A 83 -10.74 -1.56 -9.41
N THR A 84 -10.56 -1.98 -10.66
CA THR A 84 -9.45 -2.84 -11.11
C THR A 84 -8.14 -2.07 -11.23
N ASP A 85 -8.17 -0.77 -11.00
CA ASP A 85 -7.05 0.17 -11.08
C ASP A 85 -6.49 0.58 -9.71
N HIS A 86 -6.91 -0.10 -8.61
CA HIS A 86 -6.42 0.18 -7.27
C HIS A 86 -5.61 -0.98 -6.71
N LEU A 87 -4.54 -0.63 -6.00
CA LEU A 87 -3.68 -1.55 -5.28
C LEU A 87 -3.80 -1.33 -3.77
N VAL A 88 -3.46 -2.38 -3.02
CA VAL A 88 -3.39 -2.33 -1.56
C VAL A 88 -1.99 -2.78 -1.13
N LYS A 89 -1.27 -1.94 -0.37
CA LYS A 89 0.06 -2.24 0.15
C LYS A 89 0.25 -1.58 1.52
N ARG A 90 1.30 -1.98 2.23
CA ARG A 90 1.74 -1.35 3.48
C ARG A 90 2.74 -0.25 3.21
N VAL A 91 2.55 0.90 3.85
CA VAL A 91 3.52 2.02 3.82
C VAL A 91 4.75 1.64 4.67
N ILE A 92 5.91 1.59 4.03
CA ILE A 92 7.18 1.35 4.71
C ILE A 92 7.96 2.63 4.87
N GLY A 93 7.95 3.50 3.83
CA GLY A 93 8.65 4.78 3.85
C GLY A 93 7.72 5.94 3.51
N MET A 94 7.82 7.01 4.28
CA MET A 94 7.21 8.33 4.07
C MET A 94 8.22 9.29 3.45
N PRO A 95 7.81 10.47 2.96
CA PRO A 95 8.74 11.45 2.39
C PRO A 95 9.94 11.73 3.30
N GLY A 96 11.15 11.63 2.76
CA GLY A 96 12.41 11.83 3.48
C GLY A 96 12.96 10.59 4.16
N ASP A 97 12.22 9.47 4.20
CA ASP A 97 12.72 8.23 4.77
C ASP A 97 13.78 7.58 3.89
N HIS A 98 14.84 7.12 4.53
CA HIS A 98 15.82 6.22 3.97
C HIS A 98 15.40 4.77 4.23
N VAL A 99 15.04 4.05 3.18
CA VAL A 99 14.60 2.64 3.25
C VAL A 99 15.62 1.77 2.55
N ALA A 100 16.16 0.78 3.27
CA ALA A 100 17.18 -0.09 2.71
C ALA A 100 16.97 -1.57 3.08
N CYS A 101 17.36 -2.45 2.21
CA CYS A 101 17.42 -3.89 2.44
C CYS A 101 18.80 -4.44 2.08
N CYS A 102 19.40 -5.23 2.93
CA CYS A 102 18.95 -5.72 4.23
C CYS A 102 20.12 -5.63 5.21
N THR A 103 19.82 -5.71 6.52
CA THR A 103 20.84 -5.94 7.54
C THR A 103 21.49 -7.33 7.38
N ALA A 104 22.54 -7.62 8.16
CA ALA A 104 23.11 -8.97 8.19
C ALA A 104 22.12 -10.04 8.67
N GLN A 105 21.05 -9.64 9.38
CA GLN A 105 19.96 -10.50 9.84
C GLN A 105 18.80 -10.60 8.84
N GLY A 106 18.92 -9.97 7.66
CA GLY A 106 17.90 -9.99 6.60
C GLY A 106 16.74 -9.01 6.82
N GLN A 107 16.86 -8.06 7.74
CA GLN A 107 15.80 -7.10 8.06
C GLN A 107 15.86 -5.87 7.14
N ILE A 108 14.68 -5.33 6.78
CA ILE A 108 14.58 -4.01 6.18
C ILE A 108 14.86 -2.96 7.25
N THR A 109 15.52 -1.87 6.88
CA THR A 109 15.75 -0.72 7.75
C THR A 109 15.00 0.50 7.23
N VAL A 110 14.49 1.31 8.16
CA VAL A 110 13.97 2.65 7.87
C VAL A 110 14.72 3.64 8.77
N ASN A 111 15.38 4.62 8.17
CA ASN A 111 16.24 5.60 8.85
C ASN A 111 17.30 4.93 9.76
N GLY A 112 17.85 3.81 9.28
CA GLY A 112 18.83 3.01 10.02
C GLY A 112 18.25 2.09 11.11
N GLN A 113 16.94 2.20 11.42
CA GLN A 113 16.25 1.34 12.38
C GLN A 113 15.80 0.05 11.72
N PRO A 114 16.27 -1.14 12.14
CA PRO A 114 15.75 -2.42 11.67
C PRO A 114 14.30 -2.64 12.06
N LEU A 115 13.49 -3.14 11.14
CA LEU A 115 12.09 -3.48 11.40
C LEU A 115 11.96 -4.94 11.85
N ASP A 116 11.22 -5.17 12.94
CA ASP A 116 10.69 -6.49 13.27
C ASP A 116 9.32 -6.64 12.61
N GLU A 117 9.29 -7.40 11.53
CA GLU A 117 8.13 -7.52 10.64
C GLU A 117 7.33 -8.81 10.88
N ALA A 118 7.74 -9.64 11.86
CA ALA A 118 7.16 -10.97 12.11
C ALA A 118 5.64 -10.93 12.39
N SER A 119 5.12 -9.80 12.90
CA SER A 119 3.71 -9.65 13.25
C SER A 119 2.76 -9.54 12.03
N TYR A 120 3.28 -9.20 10.85
CA TYR A 120 2.44 -8.97 9.67
C TYR A 120 2.95 -9.66 8.39
N LEU A 121 4.19 -10.11 8.34
CA LEU A 121 4.67 -10.86 7.19
C LEU A 121 3.91 -12.18 7.03
N TYR A 122 3.66 -12.55 5.77
CA TYR A 122 3.14 -13.86 5.44
C TYR A 122 4.04 -14.96 6.02
N SER A 123 3.43 -16.00 6.55
CA SER A 123 4.15 -17.12 7.13
C SER A 123 3.57 -18.46 6.71
N VAL A 124 4.46 -19.43 6.51
CA VAL A 124 4.12 -20.83 6.24
C VAL A 124 4.59 -21.66 7.41
N ASN A 125 3.68 -22.41 8.05
CA ASN A 125 3.98 -23.24 9.21
C ASN A 125 4.69 -22.48 10.35
N GLY A 126 4.35 -21.20 10.55
CA GLY A 126 4.93 -20.35 11.59
C GLY A 126 6.31 -19.77 11.24
N VAL A 127 6.78 -19.96 10.02
CA VAL A 127 8.03 -19.34 9.52
C VAL A 127 7.65 -18.21 8.57
N SER A 128 8.01 -16.98 8.93
CA SER A 128 7.77 -15.81 8.06
C SER A 128 8.63 -15.87 6.81
N VAL A 129 8.07 -15.38 5.69
CA VAL A 129 8.86 -15.15 4.47
C VAL A 129 9.94 -14.10 4.73
N HIS A 130 11.00 -14.12 3.91
CA HIS A 130 12.05 -13.10 4.00
C HIS A 130 11.47 -11.69 3.78
N PRO A 131 11.92 -10.70 4.56
CA PRO A 131 11.53 -9.30 4.37
C PRO A 131 11.74 -8.78 2.95
N SER A 132 12.81 -9.21 2.29
CA SER A 132 13.00 -9.02 0.85
C SER A 132 14.12 -9.94 0.32
N ASP A 133 13.86 -10.55 -0.84
CA ASP A 133 14.90 -11.24 -1.63
C ASP A 133 15.64 -10.26 -2.57
N LEU A 134 15.14 -9.02 -2.65
CA LEU A 134 15.68 -7.95 -3.47
C LEU A 134 16.46 -6.96 -2.60
N SER A 135 17.71 -6.68 -2.99
CA SER A 135 18.52 -5.67 -2.31
C SER A 135 18.26 -4.29 -2.90
N PHE A 136 17.90 -3.33 -2.06
CA PHE A 136 17.65 -1.95 -2.47
C PHE A 136 18.09 -0.97 -1.39
N ASP A 137 18.30 0.29 -1.80
CA ASP A 137 18.68 1.39 -0.92
C ASP A 137 18.16 2.69 -1.55
N VAL A 138 17.17 3.31 -0.92
CA VAL A 138 16.42 4.43 -1.49
C VAL A 138 16.12 5.50 -0.44
N VAL A 139 16.01 6.77 -0.88
CA VAL A 139 15.40 7.84 -0.10
C VAL A 139 14.12 8.27 -0.79
N VAL A 140 13.03 8.28 -0.03
CA VAL A 140 11.68 8.59 -0.53
C VAL A 140 11.56 10.08 -0.82
N PRO A 141 11.20 10.48 -2.07
CA PRO A 141 11.10 11.89 -2.43
C PRO A 141 9.86 12.57 -1.81
N ALA A 142 9.87 13.90 -1.85
CA ALA A 142 8.73 14.71 -1.43
C ALA A 142 7.46 14.31 -2.20
N GLY A 143 6.33 14.25 -1.51
CA GLY A 143 5.03 13.92 -2.11
C GLY A 143 4.84 12.45 -2.51
N HIS A 144 5.74 11.55 -2.15
CA HIS A 144 5.65 10.12 -2.48
C HIS A 144 5.80 9.24 -1.24
N ILE A 145 5.45 7.97 -1.40
CA ILE A 145 5.64 6.91 -0.41
C ILE A 145 6.30 5.68 -1.04
N PHE A 146 6.92 4.86 -0.20
CA PHE A 146 7.47 3.56 -0.58
C PHE A 146 6.66 2.45 0.10
N VAL A 147 6.11 1.53 -0.68
CA VAL A 147 5.12 0.57 -0.20
C VAL A 147 5.51 -0.86 -0.52
N LEU A 148 5.23 -1.79 0.40
CA LEU A 148 5.48 -3.23 0.23
C LEU A 148 4.22 -4.04 0.52
N GLY A 149 4.11 -5.20 -0.15
CA GLY A 149 3.13 -6.21 0.24
C GLY A 149 3.59 -6.99 1.46
N ASP A 150 2.65 -7.47 2.29
CA ASP A 150 2.96 -8.30 3.45
C ASP A 150 3.36 -9.73 3.02
N HIS A 151 2.88 -10.19 1.87
CA HIS A 151 3.33 -11.42 1.20
C HIS A 151 4.53 -11.11 0.29
N ARG A 152 5.68 -10.86 0.89
CA ARG A 152 6.89 -10.31 0.27
C ARG A 152 7.34 -11.01 -1.00
N ASN A 153 7.25 -12.31 -1.08
CA ASN A 153 7.64 -13.12 -2.23
C ASN A 153 6.50 -13.35 -3.25
N ASP A 154 5.30 -12.80 -2.99
CA ASP A 154 4.17 -12.78 -3.92
C ASP A 154 3.57 -11.36 -4.06
N SER A 155 4.44 -10.37 -4.15
CA SER A 155 4.05 -8.96 -4.27
C SER A 155 4.92 -8.23 -5.27
N ARG A 156 4.31 -7.76 -6.35
CA ARG A 156 4.92 -6.73 -7.22
C ARG A 156 4.60 -5.37 -6.60
N ASP A 157 5.60 -4.79 -5.94
CA ASP A 157 5.48 -3.56 -5.18
C ASP A 157 6.65 -2.61 -5.49
N SER A 158 6.85 -1.57 -4.72
CA SER A 158 7.88 -0.57 -4.91
C SER A 158 9.24 -1.15 -5.28
N ARG A 159 9.64 -2.29 -4.70
CA ARG A 159 10.94 -2.93 -4.95
C ARG A 159 11.12 -3.33 -6.42
N TYR A 160 10.10 -3.92 -7.02
CA TYR A 160 10.15 -4.35 -8.42
C TYR A 160 10.14 -3.17 -9.37
N HIS A 161 9.35 -2.15 -9.06
CA HIS A 161 9.18 -0.97 -9.89
C HIS A 161 10.35 0.02 -9.83
N LEU A 162 11.34 -0.21 -8.95
CA LEU A 162 12.65 0.45 -9.04
C LEU A 162 13.41 0.09 -10.32
N CYS A 163 13.03 -1.01 -10.99
CA CYS A 163 13.65 -1.51 -12.21
C CYS A 163 12.89 -1.17 -13.48
N ASP A 164 11.73 -0.54 -13.37
CA ASP A 164 10.95 -0.15 -14.52
C ASP A 164 11.73 0.84 -15.40
N ALA A 165 11.51 0.73 -16.71
CA ALA A 165 12.02 1.70 -17.64
C ALA A 165 11.35 3.05 -17.38
N VAL A 166 12.15 4.10 -17.28
CA VAL A 166 11.68 5.46 -17.07
C VAL A 166 11.68 6.23 -18.39
N GLU A 167 10.83 7.23 -18.50
CA GLU A 167 10.80 8.12 -19.66
C GLU A 167 12.06 9.00 -19.69
N SER A 168 12.33 9.57 -20.88
CA SER A 168 13.50 10.43 -21.07
C SER A 168 13.41 11.68 -20.19
N GLY A 169 14.33 11.81 -19.25
CA GLY A 169 14.38 12.91 -18.28
C GLY A 169 13.95 12.56 -16.87
N GLU A 170 13.40 11.38 -16.64
CA GLU A 170 13.08 10.88 -15.30
C GLU A 170 14.30 10.22 -14.64
N VAL A 171 14.30 10.22 -13.30
CA VAL A 171 15.34 9.54 -12.51
C VAL A 171 15.09 8.03 -12.56
N ALA A 172 16.13 7.26 -12.82
CA ALA A 172 16.04 5.80 -12.83
C ALA A 172 15.57 5.29 -11.45
N GLY A 173 14.50 4.49 -11.45
CA GLY A 173 13.85 3.96 -10.26
C GLY A 173 12.70 4.82 -9.72
N SER A 174 12.36 5.93 -10.37
CA SER A 174 11.20 6.76 -9.98
C SER A 174 9.88 5.97 -9.95
N GLY A 175 9.74 4.98 -10.83
CA GLY A 175 8.56 4.10 -10.87
C GLY A 175 8.32 3.30 -9.59
N GLY A 176 9.30 3.19 -8.69
CA GLY A 176 9.14 2.52 -7.40
C GLY A 176 8.42 3.34 -6.32
N PHE A 177 8.09 4.60 -6.59
CA PHE A 177 7.48 5.48 -5.59
C PHE A 177 6.04 5.84 -5.97
N VAL A 178 5.14 5.72 -5.00
CA VAL A 178 3.71 6.02 -5.20
C VAL A 178 3.45 7.48 -4.82
N PRO A 179 2.90 8.31 -5.73
CA PRO A 179 2.49 9.66 -5.38
C PRO A 179 1.43 9.65 -4.26
N ILE A 180 1.59 10.51 -3.26
CA ILE A 180 0.59 10.65 -2.17
C ILE A 180 -0.77 11.07 -2.73
N SER A 181 -0.80 11.81 -3.84
CA SER A 181 -2.03 12.20 -4.55
C SER A 181 -2.85 11.00 -5.06
N ASP A 182 -2.21 9.87 -5.30
CA ASP A 182 -2.86 8.66 -5.78
C ASP A 182 -3.37 7.78 -4.63
N VAL A 183 -3.02 8.11 -3.38
CA VAL A 183 -3.51 7.39 -2.21
C VAL A 183 -4.95 7.78 -1.92
N THR A 184 -5.85 6.80 -2.00
CA THR A 184 -7.26 6.97 -1.64
C THR A 184 -7.43 7.14 -0.13
N GLY A 185 -6.62 6.44 0.68
CA GLY A 185 -6.60 6.53 2.12
C GLY A 185 -6.19 5.23 2.82
N PRO A 186 -6.06 5.28 4.15
CA PRO A 186 -5.73 4.09 4.94
C PRO A 186 -6.93 3.14 5.03
N MET A 187 -6.64 1.83 4.89
CA MET A 187 -7.57 0.75 5.17
C MET A 187 -7.54 0.48 6.67
N VAL A 188 -8.66 0.72 7.34
CA VAL A 188 -8.74 0.64 8.81
C VAL A 188 -9.09 -0.74 9.34
N GLY A 189 -9.41 -1.68 8.47
CA GLY A 189 -9.68 -3.07 8.87
C GLY A 189 -10.52 -3.83 7.86
N ILE A 190 -10.76 -5.11 8.19
CA ILE A 190 -11.64 -6.01 7.44
C ILE A 190 -13.04 -5.87 8.01
N PHE A 191 -14.01 -5.60 7.15
CA PHE A 191 -15.41 -5.51 7.51
C PHE A 191 -16.18 -6.82 7.22
N MET A 192 -15.80 -7.52 6.15
CA MET A 192 -16.36 -8.82 5.77
C MET A 192 -15.27 -9.73 5.20
N PRO A 193 -15.36 -11.06 5.40
CA PRO A 193 -16.43 -11.78 6.09
C PRO A 193 -16.36 -11.55 7.61
N PHE A 194 -17.49 -11.68 8.32
CA PHE A 194 -17.59 -11.35 9.75
C PHE A 194 -16.66 -12.17 10.65
N ASN A 195 -16.36 -13.40 10.29
CA ASN A 195 -15.41 -14.25 11.03
C ASN A 195 -13.95 -13.79 10.92
N ARG A 196 -13.66 -12.86 9.99
CA ARG A 196 -12.37 -12.21 9.82
C ARG A 196 -12.39 -10.71 10.15
N ALA A 197 -13.57 -10.20 10.56
CA ALA A 197 -13.70 -8.79 10.87
C ALA A 197 -12.69 -8.39 11.96
N THR A 198 -11.86 -7.39 11.63
CA THR A 198 -10.81 -6.90 12.54
C THR A 198 -10.47 -5.46 12.19
N ARG A 199 -9.95 -4.73 13.19
CA ARG A 199 -9.39 -3.40 12.98
C ARG A 199 -7.87 -3.49 12.88
N PHE A 200 -7.29 -2.73 11.96
CA PHE A 200 -5.84 -2.65 11.84
C PHE A 200 -5.25 -1.64 12.83
N ALA A 201 -4.07 -1.97 13.32
CA ALA A 201 -3.23 -1.08 14.08
C ALA A 201 -1.86 -0.99 13.38
N ILE A 202 -1.19 0.12 13.54
CA ILE A 202 0.19 0.27 13.08
C ILE A 202 1.06 -0.71 13.88
N PRO A 203 1.85 -1.58 13.23
CA PRO A 203 2.76 -2.49 13.93
C PRO A 203 3.75 -1.72 14.81
N ALA A 204 3.98 -2.23 16.02
CA ALA A 204 4.79 -1.56 17.03
C ALA A 204 6.25 -1.27 16.58
N THR A 205 6.76 -2.04 15.62
CA THR A 205 8.11 -1.83 15.07
C THR A 205 8.31 -0.45 14.46
N PHE A 206 7.25 0.18 13.94
CA PHE A 206 7.33 1.52 13.36
C PHE A 206 7.43 2.65 14.40
N ALA A 207 7.09 2.37 15.65
CA ALA A 207 7.16 3.39 16.73
C ALA A 207 8.59 3.77 17.10
N SER A 208 9.56 2.90 16.81
CA SER A 208 10.99 3.14 17.08
C SER A 208 11.75 3.76 15.90
N VAL A 209 11.09 3.94 14.76
CA VAL A 209 11.73 4.52 13.57
C VAL A 209 11.95 6.02 13.80
N PRO A 210 13.19 6.52 13.66
CA PRO A 210 13.48 7.93 13.79
C PRO A 210 12.73 8.80 12.76
N ASP A 211 12.59 10.08 13.07
CA ASP A 211 12.01 11.04 12.14
C ASP A 211 12.82 11.10 10.83
N PRO A 212 12.14 11.34 9.70
CA PRO A 212 12.79 11.42 8.40
C PRO A 212 13.70 12.65 8.30
N ALA A 213 14.70 12.57 7.44
CA ALA A 213 15.42 13.75 6.95
C ALA A 213 14.49 14.61 6.07
N PRO A 214 14.85 15.87 5.77
CA PRO A 214 14.14 16.65 4.77
C PRO A 214 14.06 15.88 3.45
N ALA A 215 12.81 15.73 2.94
CA ALA A 215 12.58 14.96 1.73
C ALA A 215 13.21 15.63 0.50
N PRO A 216 13.98 14.92 -0.33
CA PRO A 216 14.49 15.46 -1.58
C PRO A 216 13.34 15.62 -2.59
N ASP A 217 13.49 16.55 -3.53
CA ASP A 217 12.52 16.78 -4.61
C ASP A 217 12.42 15.58 -5.57
N GLN A 218 13.51 14.83 -5.72
CA GLN A 218 13.58 13.65 -6.58
C GLN A 218 14.05 12.43 -5.79
N PRO A 219 13.66 11.21 -6.20
CA PRO A 219 14.08 10.01 -5.51
C PRO A 219 15.60 9.83 -5.56
N THR A 220 16.20 9.44 -4.45
CA THR A 220 17.57 8.96 -4.42
C THR A 220 17.56 7.44 -4.41
N VAL A 221 18.14 6.83 -5.43
CA VAL A 221 18.21 5.37 -5.55
C VAL A 221 19.69 4.97 -5.55
N ASN A 222 20.23 4.66 -4.36
CA ASN A 222 21.63 4.27 -4.17
C ASN A 222 21.88 2.84 -4.65
N ARG A 223 20.86 1.99 -4.53
CA ARG A 223 20.86 0.61 -5.00
C ARG A 223 19.47 0.20 -5.46
N LYS A 224 19.40 -0.43 -6.62
CA LYS A 224 18.19 -1.08 -7.14
C LYS A 224 18.45 -2.57 -7.39
N PRO A 225 17.39 -3.42 -7.37
CA PRO A 225 17.53 -4.87 -7.47
C PRO A 225 17.94 -5.39 -8.85
N CYS A 226 17.95 -4.55 -9.85
CA CYS A 226 18.38 -4.82 -11.24
C CYS A 226 19.79 -4.22 -11.48
#